data_80d81344263833d084ebd428eb7ac42e
#
_entry.id   80d81344263833d084ebd428eb7ac42e
#
_cell.length_a   1.000
_cell.length_b   1.000
_cell.length_c   1.000
_cell.angle_alpha   90.00
_cell.angle_beta   90.00
_cell.angle_gamma   90.00
#
_symmetry.space_group_name_H-M   'P 1'
#
loop_
_entity.id
_entity.type
_entity.pdbx_description
1 polymer ?
#
loop_
_entity_poly.entity_id
_entity_poly.type
_entity_poly.pdbx_seq_one_letter_code
_entity_poly.pdbx_strand_id
1 'polypeptide(L)'
;ESYESQVEIWKAKAKLYDGESRQGTSELKIALKPELTKFGKCAYCEKRLFFEDCHLDHIHPINKGGFTIESNCILVCASCNGRKGALSLRAFCKEADLDFEKVVTRLEVLGKHV
;
A
#
# COMPACT_ATOMS: atom_id res chain seq x y z
N GLU A 1 11.99 12.15 11.52
CA GLU A 1 10.91 11.71 12.40
C GLU A 1 10.51 10.29 12.08
N SER A 2 10.10 9.55 13.11
CA SER A 2 9.67 8.17 12.94
C SER A 2 8.24 8.09 12.41
N TYR A 3 7.88 6.95 11.82
CA TYR A 3 6.52 6.71 11.37
C TYR A 3 5.52 6.91 12.53
N GLU A 4 5.83 6.35 13.70
CA GLU A 4 4.93 6.42 14.86
C GLU A 4 4.67 7.85 15.32
N SER A 5 5.65 8.74 15.25
CA SER A 5 5.46 10.12 15.70
C SER A 5 4.59 10.93 14.75
N GLN A 6 4.44 10.49 13.49
CA GLN A 6 3.63 11.19 12.50
C GLN A 6 2.22 10.63 12.38
N VAL A 7 2.00 9.42 12.87
CA VAL A 7 0.72 8.73 12.74
C VAL A 7 -0.47 9.54 13.24
N GLU A 8 -0.33 10.20 14.39
CA GLU A 8 -1.43 10.99 14.95
C GLU A 8 -1.81 12.17 14.05
N ILE A 9 -0.83 12.75 13.36
CA ILE A 9 -1.08 13.85 12.43
C ILE A 9 -1.85 13.33 11.21
N TRP A 10 -1.42 12.23 10.64
CA TRP A 10 -2.08 11.63 9.48
C TRP A 10 -3.50 11.20 9.82
N LYS A 11 -3.67 10.57 10.98
CA LYS A 11 -4.95 10.05 11.46
C LYS A 11 -5.98 11.15 11.66
N ALA A 12 -5.54 12.32 12.10
CA ALA A 12 -6.44 13.46 12.31
C ALA A 12 -6.96 14.06 11.01
N LYS A 13 -6.22 13.91 9.91
CA LYS A 13 -6.54 14.50 8.62
C LYS A 13 -7.07 13.51 7.59
N ALA A 14 -6.81 12.24 7.77
CA ALA A 14 -7.15 11.22 6.79
C ALA A 14 -8.40 10.46 7.19
N LYS A 15 -9.14 10.01 6.18
CA LYS A 15 -10.26 9.11 6.40
C LYS A 15 -9.72 7.72 6.76
N LEU A 16 -10.18 7.19 7.91
CA LEU A 16 -9.87 5.82 8.30
C LEU A 16 -10.91 4.88 7.71
N TYR A 17 -10.44 3.78 7.14
CA TYR A 17 -11.29 2.72 6.62
C TYR A 17 -11.21 1.52 7.57
N ASP A 18 -12.23 0.67 7.54
CA ASP A 18 -12.20 -0.57 8.30
C ASP A 18 -11.41 -1.61 7.51
N GLY A 19 -10.13 -1.77 7.86
CA GLY A 19 -9.23 -2.70 7.17
C GLY A 19 -9.50 -4.16 7.45
N GLU A 20 -10.40 -4.46 8.38
CA GLU A 20 -10.74 -5.83 8.73
C GLU A 20 -12.08 -6.28 8.14
N SER A 21 -12.85 -5.37 7.57
CA SER A 21 -14.12 -5.71 6.93
C SER A 21 -13.98 -5.75 5.41
N ARG A 22 -14.78 -6.61 4.79
CA ARG A 22 -14.83 -6.68 3.33
C ARG A 22 -15.34 -5.36 2.75
N GLN A 23 -16.33 -4.74 3.39
CA GLN A 23 -16.88 -3.47 2.92
C GLN A 23 -15.85 -2.35 2.99
N GLY A 24 -15.14 -2.23 4.11
CA GLY A 24 -14.13 -1.19 4.27
C GLY A 24 -13.00 -1.33 3.28
N THR A 25 -12.50 -2.54 3.05
CA THR A 25 -11.44 -2.77 2.07
C THR A 25 -11.93 -2.54 0.64
N SER A 26 -13.18 -2.90 0.32
CA SER A 26 -13.75 -2.64 -1.00
C SER A 26 -13.90 -1.14 -1.27
N GLU A 27 -14.35 -0.39 -0.29
CA GLU A 27 -14.46 1.07 -0.41
C GLU A 27 -13.10 1.70 -0.66
N LEU A 28 -12.08 1.25 0.06
CA LEU A 28 -10.73 1.77 -0.11
C LEU A 28 -10.15 1.40 -1.48
N LYS A 29 -10.38 0.19 -1.94
CA LYS A 29 -9.94 -0.22 -3.28
C LYS A 29 -10.55 0.68 -4.36
N ILE A 30 -11.82 1.00 -4.24
CA ILE A 30 -12.50 1.90 -5.17
C ILE A 30 -11.88 3.30 -5.11
N ALA A 31 -11.58 3.79 -3.92
CA ALA A 31 -10.95 5.09 -3.73
C ALA A 31 -9.56 5.15 -4.38
N LEU A 32 -8.84 4.02 -4.39
CA LEU A 32 -7.49 3.94 -4.96
C LEU A 32 -7.48 3.62 -6.46
N LYS A 33 -8.64 3.32 -7.05
CA LYS A 33 -8.72 2.96 -8.47
C LYS A 33 -8.09 4.00 -9.42
N PRO A 34 -8.25 5.32 -9.20
CA PRO A 34 -7.60 6.31 -10.06
C PRO A 34 -6.08 6.18 -10.12
N GLU A 35 -5.44 5.77 -9.01
CA GLU A 35 -3.99 5.56 -8.99
C GLU A 35 -3.60 4.43 -9.94
N LEU A 36 -4.33 3.33 -9.88
CA LEU A 36 -4.09 2.19 -10.76
C LEU A 36 -4.34 2.55 -12.22
N THR A 37 -5.42 3.27 -12.49
CA THR A 37 -5.75 3.72 -13.85
C THR A 37 -4.61 4.56 -14.44
N LYS A 38 -4.00 5.40 -13.61
CA LYS A 38 -2.92 6.27 -14.03
C LYS A 38 -1.64 5.49 -14.39
N PHE A 39 -1.30 4.45 -13.61
CA PHE A 39 -0.05 3.71 -13.79
C PHE A 39 -0.23 2.37 -14.51
N GLY A 40 -1.35 1.71 -14.33
CA GLY A 40 -1.64 0.43 -14.99
C GLY A 40 -0.74 -0.71 -14.57
N LYS A 41 -0.01 -0.57 -13.46
CA LYS A 41 1.00 -1.53 -13.02
C LYS A 41 0.96 -1.74 -11.53
N CYS A 42 1.42 -2.94 -11.10
CA CYS A 42 1.68 -3.18 -9.69
C CYS A 42 2.79 -2.23 -9.22
N ALA A 43 2.54 -1.52 -8.12
CA ALA A 43 3.50 -0.54 -7.61
C ALA A 43 4.81 -1.19 -7.15
N TYR A 44 4.80 -2.47 -6.84
CA TYR A 44 5.99 -3.16 -6.35
C TYR A 44 6.81 -3.80 -7.47
N CYS A 45 6.21 -4.67 -8.28
CA CYS A 45 6.95 -5.42 -9.28
C CYS A 45 6.80 -4.87 -10.71
N GLU A 46 5.99 -3.85 -10.89
CA GLU A 46 5.71 -3.21 -12.18
C GLU A 46 5.01 -4.10 -13.21
N LYS A 47 4.52 -5.25 -12.78
CA LYS A 47 3.70 -6.10 -13.65
C LYS A 47 2.41 -5.37 -14.01
N ARG A 48 1.96 -5.51 -15.26
CA ARG A 48 0.69 -4.94 -15.67
C ARG A 48 -0.43 -5.44 -14.76
N LEU A 49 -1.31 -4.52 -14.34
CA LEU A 49 -2.32 -4.82 -13.33
C LEU A 49 -3.65 -4.19 -13.69
N PHE A 50 -4.69 -5.00 -13.72
CA PHE A 50 -6.06 -4.54 -13.92
C PHE A 50 -6.77 -4.50 -12.58
N PHE A 51 -7.75 -3.59 -12.44
CA PHE A 51 -8.47 -3.43 -11.19
C PHE A 51 -9.12 -4.74 -10.70
N GLU A 52 -9.62 -5.54 -11.62
CA GLU A 52 -10.26 -6.82 -11.28
C GLU A 52 -9.31 -7.80 -10.61
N ASP A 53 -8.01 -7.67 -10.88
CA ASP A 53 -7.00 -8.58 -10.37
C ASP A 53 -6.18 -7.98 -9.24
N CYS A 54 -6.47 -6.75 -8.81
CA CYS A 54 -5.66 -6.08 -7.81
C CYS A 54 -6.03 -6.50 -6.38
N HIS A 55 -5.05 -6.38 -5.50
CA HIS A 55 -5.19 -6.62 -4.07
C HIS A 55 -4.74 -5.40 -3.31
N LEU A 56 -5.35 -5.17 -2.15
CA LEU A 56 -4.99 -4.06 -1.28
C LEU A 56 -3.86 -4.50 -0.36
N ASP A 57 -2.77 -3.74 -0.35
CA ASP A 57 -1.66 -3.97 0.57
C ASP A 57 -1.49 -2.78 1.50
N HIS A 58 -1.19 -3.06 2.78
CA HIS A 58 -0.78 -2.05 3.74
C HIS A 58 0.73 -1.92 3.68
N ILE A 59 1.23 -0.76 3.24
CA ILE A 59 2.68 -0.53 3.11
C ILE A 59 3.36 -0.78 4.45
N HIS A 60 2.83 -0.16 5.52
CA HIS A 60 3.18 -0.50 6.89
C HIS A 60 2.08 -1.43 7.40
N PRO A 61 2.40 -2.71 7.70
CA PRO A 61 1.37 -3.68 8.09
C PRO A 61 0.62 -3.29 9.36
N ILE A 62 -0.63 -3.69 9.43
CA ILE A 62 -1.48 -3.40 10.60
C ILE A 62 -0.82 -3.91 11.89
N ASN A 63 -0.26 -5.14 11.87
CA ASN A 63 0.39 -5.72 13.04
C ASN A 63 1.69 -5.01 13.44
N LYS A 64 2.16 -4.06 12.64
CA LYS A 64 3.32 -3.22 12.93
C LYS A 64 2.92 -1.76 13.11
N GLY A 65 1.67 -1.50 13.44
CA GLY A 65 1.16 -0.16 13.72
C GLY A 65 0.66 0.62 12.52
N GLY A 66 0.52 -0.01 11.36
CA GLY A 66 0.00 0.66 10.17
C GLY A 66 -1.51 0.88 10.25
N PHE A 67 -1.99 1.95 9.62
CA PHE A 67 -3.42 2.27 9.57
C PHE A 67 -3.99 2.06 8.19
N THR A 68 -5.31 1.84 8.12
CA THR A 68 -6.03 1.68 6.87
C THR A 68 -6.49 3.04 6.37
N ILE A 69 -5.56 3.77 5.78
CA ILE A 69 -5.76 5.08 5.18
C ILE A 69 -5.16 5.07 3.78
N GLU A 70 -5.64 5.95 2.90
CA GLU A 70 -5.19 5.95 1.51
C GLU A 70 -3.67 6.10 1.36
N SER A 71 -3.04 6.91 2.21
CA SER A 71 -1.59 7.15 2.12
C SER A 71 -0.74 5.96 2.60
N ASN A 72 -1.35 4.96 3.24
CA ASN A 72 -0.66 3.75 3.68
C ASN A 72 -1.08 2.50 2.91
N CYS A 73 -1.95 2.62 1.95
CA CYS A 73 -2.47 1.48 1.20
C CYS A 73 -2.20 1.65 -0.29
N ILE A 74 -2.00 0.55 -0.98
CA ILE A 74 -1.65 0.54 -2.39
C ILE A 74 -2.24 -0.69 -3.07
N LEU A 75 -2.61 -0.55 -4.34
CA LEU A 75 -3.11 -1.67 -5.12
C LEU A 75 -1.94 -2.37 -5.79
N VAL A 76 -1.85 -3.67 -5.57
CA VAL A 76 -0.74 -4.51 -6.04
C VAL A 76 -1.27 -5.82 -6.64
N CYS A 77 -0.40 -6.57 -7.30
CA CYS A 77 -0.79 -7.87 -7.82
C CYS A 77 -0.88 -8.92 -6.70
N ALA A 78 -1.61 -9.99 -6.97
CA ALA A 78 -1.82 -11.07 -6.00
C ALA A 78 -0.50 -11.66 -5.52
N SER A 79 0.46 -11.83 -6.42
CA SER A 79 1.77 -12.41 -6.09
C SER A 79 2.52 -11.54 -5.07
N CYS A 80 2.62 -10.23 -5.32
CA CYS A 80 3.30 -9.33 -4.38
C CYS A 80 2.55 -9.25 -3.05
N ASN A 81 1.22 -9.19 -3.09
CA ASN A 81 0.43 -9.15 -1.87
C ASN A 81 0.66 -10.38 -1.00
N GLY A 82 0.63 -11.57 -1.61
CA GLY A 82 0.85 -12.82 -0.89
C GLY A 82 2.27 -12.94 -0.34
N ARG A 83 3.26 -12.56 -1.12
CA ARG A 83 4.66 -12.64 -0.70
C ARG A 83 4.99 -11.62 0.39
N LYS A 84 4.44 -10.41 0.29
CA LYS A 84 4.69 -9.39 1.31
C LYS A 84 3.97 -9.71 2.61
N GLY A 85 2.68 -10.06 2.55
CA GLY A 85 1.91 -10.35 3.76
C GLY A 85 2.15 -9.32 4.84
N ALA A 86 2.63 -9.76 6.00
CA ALA A 86 2.90 -8.89 7.15
C ALA A 86 4.36 -8.39 7.21
N LEU A 87 5.13 -8.57 6.16
CA LEU A 87 6.51 -8.08 6.11
C LEU A 87 6.53 -6.55 5.95
N SER A 88 7.57 -5.93 6.51
CA SER A 88 7.84 -4.53 6.21
C SER A 88 8.18 -4.38 4.73
N LEU A 89 8.06 -3.16 4.21
CA LEU A 89 8.39 -2.91 2.81
C LEU A 89 9.84 -3.28 2.51
N ARG A 90 10.76 -2.91 3.40
CA ARG A 90 12.18 -3.20 3.22
C ARG A 90 12.44 -4.71 3.19
N ALA A 91 11.86 -5.45 4.13
CA ALA A 91 12.02 -6.90 4.19
C ALA A 91 11.44 -7.60 2.96
N PHE A 92 10.27 -7.14 2.51
CA PHE A 92 9.65 -7.67 1.31
C PHE A 92 10.52 -7.42 0.07
N CYS A 93 11.03 -6.21 -0.10
CA CYS A 93 11.86 -5.89 -1.27
C CYS A 93 13.13 -6.74 -1.30
N LYS A 94 13.73 -6.96 -0.13
CA LYS A 94 14.90 -7.82 -0.02
C LYS A 94 14.58 -9.26 -0.44
N GLU A 95 13.48 -9.80 0.07
CA GLU A 95 13.08 -11.18 -0.23
C GLU A 95 12.67 -11.36 -1.68
N ALA A 96 11.99 -10.38 -2.26
CA ALA A 96 11.50 -10.43 -3.64
C ALA A 96 12.55 -9.97 -4.66
N ASP A 97 13.74 -9.60 -4.21
CA ASP A 97 14.81 -9.07 -5.06
C ASP A 97 14.37 -7.84 -5.85
N LEU A 98 13.69 -6.93 -5.16
CA LEU A 98 13.24 -5.67 -5.71
C LEU A 98 14.15 -4.54 -5.23
N ASP A 99 14.35 -3.52 -6.07
CA ASP A 99 15.12 -2.34 -5.71
C ASP A 99 14.28 -1.47 -4.77
N PHE A 100 14.61 -1.48 -3.48
CA PHE A 100 13.87 -0.76 -2.46
C PHE A 100 13.73 0.73 -2.77
N GLU A 101 14.82 1.37 -3.19
CA GLU A 101 14.80 2.81 -3.48
C GLU A 101 13.86 3.16 -4.62
N LYS A 102 13.81 2.33 -5.64
CA LYS A 102 12.89 2.53 -6.76
C LYS A 102 11.44 2.35 -6.33
N VAL A 103 11.18 1.35 -5.49
CA VAL A 103 9.82 1.13 -4.96
C VAL A 103 9.40 2.32 -4.13
N VAL A 104 10.26 2.80 -3.23
CA VAL A 104 9.98 3.97 -2.40
C VAL A 104 9.67 5.19 -3.26
N THR A 105 10.46 5.43 -4.29
CA THR A 105 10.24 6.57 -5.19
C THR A 105 8.87 6.50 -5.85
N ARG A 106 8.47 5.32 -6.34
CA ARG A 106 7.14 5.15 -6.95
C ARG A 106 6.02 5.43 -5.95
N LEU A 107 6.17 4.94 -4.74
CA LEU A 107 5.15 5.14 -3.70
C LEU A 107 5.05 6.60 -3.29
N GLU A 108 6.18 7.29 -3.16
CA GLU A 108 6.20 8.71 -2.82
C GLU A 108 5.54 9.57 -3.89
N VAL A 109 5.74 9.23 -5.16
CA VAL A 109 5.08 9.91 -6.27
C VAL A 109 3.55 9.79 -6.16
N LEU A 110 3.07 8.67 -5.61
CA LEU A 110 1.65 8.43 -5.38
C LEU A 110 1.13 9.05 -4.08
N GLY A 111 1.98 9.75 -3.34
CA GLY A 111 1.58 10.39 -2.08
C GLY A 111 1.53 9.44 -0.90
N LYS A 112 2.22 8.30 -0.98
CA LYS A 112 2.20 7.32 0.11
C LYS A 112 3.24 7.66 1.17
N HIS A 113 2.95 7.25 2.40
CA HIS A 113 3.89 7.37 3.51
C HIS A 113 4.78 6.12 3.54
N VAL A 114 6.06 6.33 3.39
CA VAL A 114 7.05 5.24 3.38
C VAL A 114 8.20 5.49 4.34
#